data_63ec921ef1099fee125eb8aa29cf8289
#
_entry.id   63ec921ef1099fee125eb8aa29cf8289
#
_cell.length_a   1.000
_cell.length_b   1.000
_cell.length_c   1.000
_cell.angle_alpha   90.00
_cell.angle_beta   90.00
_cell.angle_gamma   90.00
#
_symmetry.space_group_name_H-M   'P 1'
#
loop_
_entity.id
_entity.type
_entity.pdbx_description
1 polymer ?
#
loop_
_entity_poly.entity_id
_entity_poly.type
_entity_poly.pdbx_seq_one_letter_code
_entity_poly.pdbx_strand_id
1 'polypeptide(L)'
;LSKVLGKEVVIDPGIIAADDTRKPKAPGMKYKHYAPKADMVIVDGTRKHVIAKINELVASHRDDGKKIAVIATEETKQFYDADVVLSMGSRADEDSIAHGLYRILRDCDELDVDVIFSESFSTPRIGQAIMNRMLKAAGHQVIDTHVKYDKIIFVAQTGTCREQMAKGIMNDFVLKVPMEIEARGLVVQFPEPVNQKAEAVLISNGISTEGMVSTQLEESDITETTMVFTMESSQRERIIESFADIDPEQVFVLSQYVGDELEILDPYGGTLQSYGLCYESLRATLKKLVKRLNANT
;
A
#
# COMPACT_ATOMS: atom_id res chain seq x y z
N LEU A 1 -16.81 -11.54 -14.90
CA LEU A 1 -17.85 -12.60 -14.84
C LEU A 1 -19.26 -11.98 -14.68
N SER A 2 -19.50 -11.06 -13.74
CA SER A 2 -20.83 -10.44 -13.53
C SER A 2 -21.40 -9.80 -14.80
N LYS A 3 -20.56 -9.09 -15.58
CA LYS A 3 -20.95 -8.48 -16.87
C LYS A 3 -21.34 -9.51 -17.94
N VAL A 4 -20.72 -10.69 -17.94
CA VAL A 4 -20.98 -11.77 -18.92
C VAL A 4 -22.19 -12.59 -18.53
N LEU A 5 -22.42 -12.78 -17.24
CA LEU A 5 -23.49 -13.61 -16.69
C LEU A 5 -24.77 -12.83 -16.42
N GLY A 6 -24.74 -11.49 -16.50
CA GLY A 6 -25.91 -10.64 -16.19
C GLY A 6 -26.39 -10.75 -14.73
N LYS A 7 -25.55 -11.31 -13.84
CA LYS A 7 -25.84 -11.52 -12.42
C LYS A 7 -24.65 -11.11 -11.59
N GLU A 8 -24.89 -10.60 -10.40
CA GLU A 8 -23.84 -10.32 -9.45
C GLU A 8 -23.10 -11.61 -9.06
N VAL A 9 -21.77 -11.65 -9.28
CA VAL A 9 -20.92 -12.77 -8.87
C VAL A 9 -20.24 -12.38 -7.57
N VAL A 10 -20.65 -13.02 -6.50
CA VAL A 10 -20.11 -12.82 -5.15
C VAL A 10 -19.01 -13.85 -4.90
N ILE A 11 -17.90 -13.43 -4.30
CA ILE A 11 -16.85 -14.35 -3.85
C ILE A 11 -17.41 -15.17 -2.68
N ASP A 12 -17.32 -16.50 -2.77
CA ASP A 12 -17.80 -17.39 -1.70
C ASP A 12 -16.93 -17.15 -0.43
N PRO A 13 -17.55 -16.84 0.71
CA PRO A 13 -16.84 -16.61 1.96
C PRO A 13 -15.92 -17.77 2.39
N GLY A 14 -16.19 -19.00 1.99
CA GLY A 14 -15.33 -20.16 2.22
C GLY A 14 -14.00 -20.13 1.47
N ILE A 15 -13.81 -19.17 0.55
CA ILE A 15 -12.52 -18.91 -0.09
C ILE A 15 -11.64 -17.97 0.76
N ILE A 16 -12.28 -17.14 1.59
CA ILE A 16 -11.62 -16.07 2.37
C ILE A 16 -11.36 -16.51 3.82
N ALA A 17 -12.18 -17.37 4.39
CA ALA A 17 -12.04 -17.81 5.78
C ALA A 17 -12.12 -19.33 5.90
N ALA A 18 -11.24 -19.92 6.73
CA ALA A 18 -11.31 -21.33 7.13
C ALA A 18 -12.46 -21.51 8.13
N ASP A 19 -13.69 -21.61 7.66
CA ASP A 19 -14.85 -21.95 8.51
C ASP A 19 -15.11 -23.46 8.40
N ASP A 20 -14.69 -24.21 9.41
CA ASP A 20 -14.74 -25.69 9.48
C ASP A 20 -16.19 -26.24 9.59
N THR A 21 -17.17 -25.37 9.76
CA THR A 21 -18.58 -25.74 10.02
C THR A 21 -19.42 -25.85 8.74
N ARG A 22 -18.94 -25.36 7.60
CA ARG A 22 -19.69 -25.34 6.33
C ARG A 22 -19.40 -26.55 5.46
N LYS A 23 -20.46 -27.14 4.88
CA LYS A 23 -20.30 -28.18 3.86
C LYS A 23 -19.63 -27.62 2.61
N PRO A 24 -18.47 -28.18 2.18
CA PRO A 24 -17.77 -27.71 0.99
C PRO A 24 -18.62 -27.92 -0.27
N LYS A 25 -18.73 -26.87 -1.10
CA LYS A 25 -19.47 -26.91 -2.36
C LYS A 25 -18.68 -27.54 -3.52
N ALA A 26 -17.39 -27.74 -3.36
CA ALA A 26 -16.49 -28.38 -4.33
C ALA A 26 -15.41 -29.23 -3.63
N PRO A 27 -14.91 -30.30 -4.28
CA PRO A 27 -13.93 -31.21 -3.67
C PRO A 27 -12.64 -30.55 -3.20
N GLY A 28 -12.22 -29.44 -3.84
CA GLY A 28 -10.99 -28.69 -3.49
C GLY A 28 -11.12 -27.71 -2.32
N MET A 29 -12.28 -27.63 -1.65
CA MET A 29 -12.49 -26.66 -0.56
C MET A 29 -12.12 -27.19 0.83
N LYS A 30 -11.96 -28.50 1.02
CA LYS A 30 -11.83 -29.13 2.34
C LYS A 30 -10.46 -29.69 2.68
N TYR A 31 -9.55 -29.84 1.73
CA TYR A 31 -8.26 -30.49 1.97
C TYR A 31 -7.10 -29.54 1.71
N LYS A 32 -6.03 -29.66 2.50
CA LYS A 32 -4.71 -29.08 2.20
C LYS A 32 -4.21 -29.72 0.87
N HIS A 33 -4.59 -29.14 -0.26
CA HIS A 33 -4.07 -29.57 -1.55
C HIS A 33 -2.75 -28.86 -1.82
N TYR A 34 -1.69 -29.63 -2.04
CA TYR A 34 -0.35 -29.13 -2.35
C TYR A 34 0.33 -28.39 -1.18
N ALA A 35 -0.11 -28.65 0.07
CA ALA A 35 0.60 -28.12 1.23
C ALA A 35 1.95 -28.85 1.35
N PRO A 36 3.04 -28.12 1.60
CA PRO A 36 4.33 -28.70 1.93
C PRO A 36 4.22 -29.48 3.25
N LYS A 37 5.19 -30.39 3.50
CA LYS A 37 5.28 -31.13 4.78
C LYS A 37 5.62 -30.19 5.93
N ALA A 38 6.46 -29.20 5.67
CA ALA A 38 6.86 -28.18 6.63
C ALA A 38 5.71 -27.22 6.94
N ASP A 39 5.72 -26.65 8.13
CA ASP A 39 4.81 -25.58 8.50
C ASP A 39 5.12 -24.33 7.68
N MET A 40 4.10 -23.78 7.02
CA MET A 40 4.24 -22.60 6.17
C MET A 40 3.47 -21.41 6.74
N VAL A 41 4.12 -20.25 6.78
CA VAL A 41 3.54 -18.98 7.22
C VAL A 41 3.76 -17.92 6.14
N ILE A 42 2.71 -17.20 5.79
CA ILE A 42 2.79 -16.06 4.86
C ILE A 42 2.94 -14.78 5.68
N VAL A 43 3.85 -13.91 5.30
CA VAL A 43 3.99 -12.57 5.86
C VAL A 43 3.51 -11.57 4.83
N ASP A 44 2.49 -10.80 5.19
CA ASP A 44 1.83 -9.83 4.33
C ASP A 44 2.04 -8.40 4.86
N GLY A 45 2.25 -7.44 3.98
CA GLY A 45 2.50 -6.05 4.35
C GLY A 45 3.36 -5.29 3.36
N THR A 46 3.91 -4.16 3.78
CA THR A 46 4.86 -3.43 2.96
C THR A 46 6.19 -4.17 2.88
N ARG A 47 6.90 -4.01 1.76
CA ARG A 47 8.16 -4.74 1.47
C ARG A 47 9.16 -4.67 2.63
N LYS A 48 9.40 -3.48 3.17
CA LYS A 48 10.35 -3.25 4.28
C LYS A 48 9.96 -4.06 5.52
N HIS A 49 8.68 -4.01 5.91
CA HIS A 49 8.18 -4.69 7.10
C HIS A 49 8.11 -6.21 6.93
N VAL A 50 7.76 -6.68 5.72
CA VAL A 50 7.79 -8.12 5.39
C VAL A 50 9.20 -8.67 5.50
N ILE A 51 10.21 -8.00 4.93
CA ILE A 51 11.61 -8.41 5.01
C ILE A 51 12.09 -8.43 6.47
N ALA A 52 11.84 -7.36 7.22
CA ALA A 52 12.24 -7.27 8.63
C ALA A 52 11.60 -8.39 9.45
N LYS A 53 10.29 -8.63 9.28
CA LYS A 53 9.56 -9.66 10.04
C LYS A 53 10.00 -11.08 9.70
N ILE A 54 10.21 -11.38 8.42
CA ILE A 54 10.72 -12.70 8.02
C ILE A 54 12.10 -12.92 8.61
N ASN A 55 13.02 -11.97 8.57
CA ASN A 55 14.36 -12.11 9.16
C ASN A 55 14.32 -12.27 10.67
N GLU A 56 13.42 -11.56 11.38
CA GLU A 56 13.16 -11.78 12.82
C GLU A 56 12.71 -13.22 13.10
N LEU A 57 11.75 -13.73 12.31
CA LEU A 57 11.24 -15.08 12.45
C LEU A 57 12.30 -16.14 12.12
N VAL A 58 13.11 -15.90 11.09
CA VAL A 58 14.25 -16.77 10.73
C VAL A 58 15.24 -16.88 11.89
N ALA A 59 15.65 -15.74 12.47
CA ALA A 59 16.58 -15.71 13.59
C ALA A 59 16.02 -16.50 14.79
N SER A 60 14.77 -16.24 15.17
CA SER A 60 14.11 -16.92 16.28
C SER A 60 14.03 -18.44 16.09
N HIS A 61 13.66 -18.93 14.91
CA HIS A 61 13.53 -20.35 14.63
C HIS A 61 14.90 -21.06 14.44
N ARG A 62 15.91 -20.31 14.00
CA ARG A 62 17.30 -20.80 13.94
C ARG A 62 17.84 -21.07 15.34
N ASP A 63 17.51 -20.23 16.33
CA ASP A 63 17.87 -20.44 17.73
C ASP A 63 17.23 -21.73 18.29
N ASP A 64 16.07 -22.13 17.77
CA ASP A 64 15.41 -23.39 18.07
C ASP A 64 16.00 -24.61 17.32
N GLY A 65 17.03 -24.42 16.51
CA GLY A 65 17.71 -25.45 15.73
C GLY A 65 16.94 -25.96 14.51
N LYS A 66 15.95 -25.21 14.03
CA LYS A 66 15.14 -25.56 12.86
C LYS A 66 15.82 -25.15 11.56
N LYS A 67 15.62 -25.93 10.51
CA LYS A 67 16.03 -25.61 9.14
C LYS A 67 14.92 -24.84 8.45
N ILE A 68 15.24 -23.67 7.93
CA ILE A 68 14.27 -22.66 7.49
C ILE A 68 14.41 -22.37 6.00
N ALA A 69 13.28 -22.41 5.29
CA ALA A 69 13.19 -21.88 3.93
C ALA A 69 12.45 -20.53 3.88
N VAL A 70 12.91 -19.64 3.02
CA VAL A 70 12.18 -18.40 2.66
C VAL A 70 11.80 -18.44 1.20
N ILE A 71 10.51 -18.23 0.90
CA ILE A 71 9.99 -18.05 -0.45
C ILE A 71 9.84 -16.55 -0.69
N ALA A 72 10.62 -16.05 -1.63
CA ALA A 72 10.77 -14.63 -1.95
C ALA A 72 10.56 -14.36 -3.46
N THR A 73 10.71 -13.12 -3.88
CA THR A 73 10.80 -12.74 -5.29
C THR A 73 12.26 -12.49 -5.70
N GLU A 74 12.51 -12.36 -7.00
CA GLU A 74 13.84 -12.00 -7.53
C GLU A 74 14.34 -10.67 -6.92
N GLU A 75 13.42 -9.74 -6.66
CA GLU A 75 13.72 -8.41 -6.14
C GLU A 75 14.09 -8.41 -4.65
N THR A 76 13.67 -9.44 -3.90
CA THR A 76 13.79 -9.46 -2.44
C THR A 76 14.67 -10.57 -1.89
N LYS A 77 14.91 -11.64 -2.64
CA LYS A 77 15.66 -12.84 -2.18
C LYS A 77 17.00 -12.53 -1.54
N GLN A 78 17.69 -11.49 -1.99
CA GLN A 78 19.01 -11.07 -1.48
C GLN A 78 18.97 -10.46 -0.07
N PHE A 79 17.78 -10.13 0.45
CA PHE A 79 17.61 -9.50 1.76
C PHE A 79 17.31 -10.50 2.88
N TYR A 80 17.22 -11.79 2.56
CA TYR A 80 16.93 -12.83 3.54
C TYR A 80 18.16 -13.64 3.91
N ASP A 81 18.34 -13.85 5.21
CA ASP A 81 19.41 -14.70 5.78
C ASP A 81 18.81 -15.99 6.34
N ALA A 82 18.39 -16.90 5.46
CA ALA A 82 17.83 -18.21 5.81
C ALA A 82 18.69 -19.35 5.28
N ASP A 83 18.48 -20.59 5.78
CA ASP A 83 19.22 -21.78 5.31
C ASP A 83 18.97 -22.03 3.82
N VAL A 84 17.76 -21.73 3.37
CA VAL A 84 17.35 -21.85 1.96
C VAL A 84 16.52 -20.62 1.57
N VAL A 85 16.89 -19.95 0.49
CA VAL A 85 16.09 -18.87 -0.08
C VAL A 85 15.71 -19.23 -1.51
N LEU A 86 14.42 -19.40 -1.77
CA LEU A 86 13.87 -19.79 -3.06
C LEU A 86 13.14 -18.61 -3.70
N SER A 87 13.43 -18.35 -4.98
CA SER A 87 12.72 -17.33 -5.75
C SER A 87 11.53 -17.92 -6.49
N MET A 88 10.35 -17.34 -6.27
CA MET A 88 9.13 -17.71 -7.00
C MET A 88 9.04 -17.04 -8.38
N GLY A 89 9.87 -16.03 -8.66
CA GLY A 89 9.86 -15.23 -9.88
C GLY A 89 9.93 -13.73 -9.59
N SER A 90 9.67 -12.92 -10.61
CA SER A 90 9.69 -11.45 -10.50
C SER A 90 8.28 -10.88 -10.34
N ARG A 91 8.11 -9.87 -9.49
CA ARG A 91 6.84 -9.12 -9.36
C ARG A 91 6.46 -8.38 -10.65
N ALA A 92 7.44 -8.07 -11.50
CA ALA A 92 7.22 -7.49 -12.82
C ALA A 92 6.66 -8.50 -13.83
N ASP A 93 6.83 -9.82 -13.57
CA ASP A 93 6.35 -10.92 -14.42
C ASP A 93 5.48 -11.88 -13.60
N GLU A 94 4.17 -11.58 -13.53
CA GLU A 94 3.18 -12.37 -12.78
C GLU A 94 3.10 -13.83 -13.25
N ASP A 95 3.35 -14.10 -14.55
CA ASP A 95 3.32 -15.44 -15.12
C ASP A 95 4.48 -16.29 -14.58
N SER A 96 5.64 -15.70 -14.35
CA SER A 96 6.79 -16.37 -13.72
C SER A 96 6.47 -16.86 -12.33
N ILE A 97 5.78 -16.02 -11.53
CA ILE A 97 5.34 -16.38 -10.16
C ILE A 97 4.32 -17.51 -10.21
N ALA A 98 3.34 -17.43 -11.09
CA ALA A 98 2.29 -18.46 -11.20
C ALA A 98 2.87 -19.84 -11.59
N HIS A 99 3.86 -19.88 -12.48
CA HIS A 99 4.55 -21.12 -12.87
C HIS A 99 5.47 -21.65 -11.76
N GLY A 100 6.11 -20.76 -11.00
CA GLY A 100 7.05 -21.11 -9.94
C GLY A 100 6.39 -21.81 -8.74
N LEU A 101 5.13 -21.44 -8.41
CA LEU A 101 4.47 -21.82 -7.17
C LEU A 101 4.51 -23.34 -6.85
N TYR A 102 4.08 -24.17 -7.77
CA TYR A 102 4.01 -25.62 -7.53
C TYR A 102 5.39 -26.28 -7.43
N ARG A 103 6.34 -25.79 -8.20
CA ARG A 103 7.73 -26.26 -8.16
C ARG A 103 8.34 -25.97 -6.81
N ILE A 104 8.24 -24.73 -6.35
CA ILE A 104 8.85 -24.27 -5.09
C ILE A 104 8.32 -25.03 -3.87
N LEU A 105 7.01 -25.26 -3.78
CA LEU A 105 6.44 -26.03 -2.67
C LEU A 105 6.97 -27.46 -2.65
N ARG A 106 7.22 -28.06 -3.82
CA ARG A 106 7.84 -29.38 -3.92
C ARG A 106 9.33 -29.35 -3.59
N ASP A 107 10.03 -28.31 -4.07
CA ASP A 107 11.45 -28.11 -3.75
C ASP A 107 11.66 -27.99 -2.23
N CYS A 108 10.75 -27.33 -1.51
CA CYS A 108 10.78 -27.29 -0.05
C CYS A 108 10.66 -28.68 0.60
N ASP A 109 9.81 -29.57 0.06
CA ASP A 109 9.65 -30.94 0.54
C ASP A 109 10.91 -31.78 0.30
N GLU A 110 11.62 -31.55 -0.82
CA GLU A 110 12.86 -32.26 -1.18
C GLU A 110 14.06 -31.76 -0.36
N LEU A 111 14.04 -30.50 0.05
CA LEU A 111 15.11 -29.89 0.85
C LEU A 111 15.01 -30.20 2.35
N ASP A 112 13.95 -30.90 2.77
CA ASP A 112 13.72 -31.34 4.15
C ASP A 112 13.86 -30.16 5.15
N VAL A 113 13.07 -29.11 4.93
CA VAL A 113 13.00 -27.93 5.80
C VAL A 113 11.90 -28.11 6.84
N ASP A 114 12.08 -27.51 8.02
CA ASP A 114 11.13 -27.60 9.14
C ASP A 114 10.05 -26.52 9.06
N VAL A 115 10.42 -25.31 8.58
CA VAL A 115 9.54 -24.16 8.52
C VAL A 115 9.76 -23.39 7.22
N ILE A 116 8.68 -22.88 6.65
CA ILE A 116 8.69 -22.05 5.45
C ILE A 116 8.07 -20.69 5.77
N PHE A 117 8.81 -19.61 5.57
CA PHE A 117 8.27 -18.26 5.53
C PHE A 117 8.14 -17.80 4.10
N SER A 118 7.05 -17.14 3.77
CA SER A 118 6.81 -16.64 2.42
C SER A 118 6.34 -15.21 2.43
N GLU A 119 6.82 -14.42 1.47
CA GLU A 119 6.18 -13.15 1.14
C GLU A 119 4.76 -13.39 0.61
N SER A 120 3.90 -12.37 0.74
CA SER A 120 2.64 -12.30 0.01
C SER A 120 2.87 -11.88 -1.46
N PHE A 121 1.99 -12.35 -2.34
CA PHE A 121 2.06 -12.08 -3.78
C PHE A 121 0.75 -11.45 -4.28
N SER A 122 0.44 -10.26 -3.77
CA SER A 122 -0.72 -9.50 -4.24
C SER A 122 -0.37 -8.78 -5.53
N THR A 123 -0.89 -9.24 -6.65
CA THR A 123 -0.74 -8.62 -7.97
C THR A 123 -2.10 -8.40 -8.64
N PRO A 124 -2.24 -7.41 -9.57
CA PRO A 124 -3.54 -6.99 -10.07
C PRO A 124 -4.32 -8.05 -10.87
N ARG A 125 -3.65 -8.99 -11.54
CA ARG A 125 -4.29 -9.94 -12.48
C ARG A 125 -4.37 -11.37 -11.95
N ILE A 126 -3.23 -11.98 -11.66
CA ILE A 126 -3.12 -13.39 -11.27
C ILE A 126 -2.91 -13.55 -9.77
N GLY A 127 -2.52 -12.47 -9.08
CA GLY A 127 -2.15 -12.48 -7.66
C GLY A 127 -3.21 -13.08 -6.75
N GLN A 128 -4.49 -12.83 -6.99
CA GLN A 128 -5.55 -13.43 -6.18
C GLN A 128 -5.58 -14.96 -6.30
N ALA A 129 -5.32 -15.51 -7.49
CA ALA A 129 -5.26 -16.96 -7.70
C ALA A 129 -4.02 -17.57 -7.05
N ILE A 130 -2.88 -16.88 -7.12
CA ILE A 130 -1.62 -17.26 -6.46
C ILE A 130 -1.84 -17.26 -4.94
N MET A 131 -2.32 -16.15 -4.38
CA MET A 131 -2.57 -16.02 -2.94
C MET A 131 -3.57 -17.05 -2.41
N ASN A 132 -4.64 -17.33 -3.13
CA ASN A 132 -5.59 -18.38 -2.74
C ASN A 132 -4.94 -19.75 -2.60
N ARG A 133 -3.97 -20.07 -3.47
CA ARG A 133 -3.24 -21.34 -3.40
C ARG A 133 -2.22 -21.34 -2.27
N MET A 134 -1.51 -20.23 -2.07
CA MET A 134 -0.55 -20.07 -0.98
C MET A 134 -1.24 -20.11 0.38
N LEU A 135 -2.37 -19.43 0.55
CA LEU A 135 -3.17 -19.47 1.76
C LEU A 135 -3.61 -20.91 2.11
N LYS A 136 -4.02 -21.69 1.11
CA LYS A 136 -4.34 -23.12 1.31
C LYS A 136 -3.11 -23.94 1.68
N ALA A 137 -1.96 -23.68 1.05
CA ALA A 137 -0.70 -24.36 1.38
C ALA A 137 -0.24 -24.02 2.81
N ALA A 138 -0.38 -22.77 3.22
CA ALA A 138 -0.04 -22.29 4.55
C ALA A 138 -1.11 -22.62 5.63
N GLY A 139 -2.21 -23.30 5.28
CA GLY A 139 -3.29 -23.55 6.23
C GLY A 139 -3.91 -22.25 6.78
N HIS A 140 -3.92 -21.18 5.98
CA HIS A 140 -4.37 -19.83 6.34
C HIS A 140 -3.54 -19.13 7.44
N GLN A 141 -2.31 -19.58 7.68
CA GLN A 141 -1.39 -18.88 8.59
C GLN A 141 -0.81 -17.66 7.90
N VAL A 142 -1.23 -16.49 8.34
CA VAL A 142 -0.77 -15.19 7.82
C VAL A 142 -0.39 -14.29 8.98
N ILE A 143 0.78 -13.67 8.88
CA ILE A 143 1.22 -12.59 9.76
C ILE A 143 1.05 -11.29 8.98
N ASP A 144 0.21 -10.41 9.48
CA ASP A 144 -0.03 -9.09 8.90
C ASP A 144 0.98 -8.09 9.49
N THR A 145 1.75 -7.47 8.62
CA THR A 145 2.72 -6.42 8.96
C THR A 145 2.37 -5.07 8.30
N HIS A 146 1.13 -4.93 7.82
CA HIS A 146 0.69 -3.65 7.28
C HIS A 146 0.74 -2.56 8.34
N VAL A 147 1.33 -1.44 7.96
CA VAL A 147 1.37 -0.26 8.81
C VAL A 147 -0.03 0.34 8.89
N LYS A 148 -0.48 0.62 10.10
CA LYS A 148 -1.69 1.42 10.31
C LYS A 148 -1.29 2.88 10.26
N TYR A 149 -1.62 3.53 9.15
CA TYR A 149 -1.36 4.94 8.99
C TYR A 149 -2.30 5.78 9.89
N ASP A 150 -1.74 6.80 10.54
CA ASP A 150 -2.45 7.76 11.38
C ASP A 150 -2.26 9.21 10.93
N LYS A 151 -1.39 9.44 9.94
CA LYS A 151 -1.07 10.77 9.41
C LYS A 151 -1.03 10.79 7.89
N ILE A 152 -1.56 11.86 7.31
CA ILE A 152 -1.47 12.18 5.87
C ILE A 152 -0.81 13.54 5.72
N ILE A 153 0.21 13.61 4.86
CA ILE A 153 0.83 14.88 4.45
C ILE A 153 0.61 15.09 2.95
N PHE A 154 -0.06 16.17 2.60
CA PHE A 154 -0.13 16.63 1.23
C PHE A 154 1.06 17.54 0.92
N VAL A 155 1.77 17.27 -0.19
CA VAL A 155 2.99 17.98 -0.55
C VAL A 155 2.89 18.57 -1.95
N ALA A 156 3.25 19.83 -2.08
CA ALA A 156 3.49 20.48 -3.38
C ALA A 156 4.72 21.40 -3.30
N GLN A 157 4.95 22.24 -4.31
CA GLN A 157 6.20 22.96 -4.44
C GLN A 157 6.43 24.00 -3.32
N THR A 158 5.42 24.83 -3.01
CA THR A 158 5.61 26.02 -2.16
C THR A 158 4.90 25.98 -0.82
N GLY A 159 4.02 25.03 -0.56
CA GLY A 159 3.28 24.95 0.69
C GLY A 159 2.09 25.95 0.79
N THR A 160 1.72 26.65 -0.28
CA THR A 160 0.73 27.74 -0.22
C THR A 160 -0.54 27.52 -1.03
N CYS A 161 -0.63 26.47 -1.84
CA CYS A 161 -1.72 26.32 -2.81
C CYS A 161 -2.40 24.93 -2.75
N ARG A 162 -2.05 24.01 -3.67
CA ARG A 162 -2.74 22.73 -3.87
C ARG A 162 -2.77 21.86 -2.61
N GLU A 163 -1.68 21.78 -1.89
CA GLU A 163 -1.53 21.05 -0.65
C GLU A 163 -2.41 21.62 0.48
N GLN A 164 -2.51 22.94 0.58
CA GLN A 164 -3.40 23.61 1.54
C GLN A 164 -4.87 23.38 1.16
N MET A 165 -5.19 23.46 -0.14
CA MET A 165 -6.53 23.13 -0.61
C MET A 165 -6.87 21.68 -0.33
N ALA A 166 -5.93 20.74 -0.55
CA ALA A 166 -6.13 19.34 -0.25
C ALA A 166 -6.35 19.10 1.25
N LYS A 167 -5.54 19.72 2.12
CA LYS A 167 -5.71 19.68 3.58
C LYS A 167 -7.09 20.17 3.99
N GLY A 168 -7.49 21.34 3.49
CA GLY A 168 -8.80 21.92 3.79
C GLY A 168 -9.96 21.02 3.37
N ILE A 169 -9.93 20.52 2.14
CA ILE A 169 -10.95 19.60 1.61
C ILE A 169 -10.98 18.30 2.40
N MET A 170 -9.82 17.74 2.74
CA MET A 170 -9.73 16.48 3.44
C MET A 170 -10.29 16.54 4.86
N ASN A 171 -10.08 17.66 5.55
CA ASN A 171 -10.65 17.92 6.88
C ASN A 171 -12.19 18.04 6.88
N ASP A 172 -12.80 18.32 5.72
CA ASP A 172 -14.25 18.36 5.56
C ASP A 172 -14.86 16.95 5.34
N PHE A 173 -14.03 15.94 5.05
CA PHE A 173 -14.47 14.57 4.88
C PHE A 173 -14.43 13.77 6.20
N VAL A 174 -15.31 12.77 6.29
CA VAL A 174 -15.34 11.84 7.42
C VAL A 174 -14.53 10.59 7.11
N LEU A 175 -13.47 10.36 7.88
CA LEU A 175 -12.70 9.11 7.87
C LEU A 175 -13.22 8.17 8.96
N LYS A 176 -13.27 6.86 8.66
CA LYS A 176 -13.62 5.82 9.67
C LYS A 176 -12.58 5.76 10.79
N VAL A 177 -11.30 5.91 10.44
CA VAL A 177 -10.22 6.04 11.41
C VAL A 177 -9.73 7.48 11.35
N PRO A 178 -9.70 8.20 12.49
CA PRO A 178 -9.15 9.55 12.54
C PRO A 178 -7.68 9.56 12.10
N MET A 179 -7.33 10.53 11.26
CA MET A 179 -5.96 10.75 10.80
C MET A 179 -5.60 12.22 10.95
N GLU A 180 -4.36 12.50 11.30
CA GLU A 180 -3.81 13.83 11.24
C GLU A 180 -3.60 14.25 9.78
N ILE A 181 -4.10 15.42 9.38
CA ILE A 181 -3.98 15.91 8.01
C ILE A 181 -3.10 17.15 7.97
N GLU A 182 -1.98 17.07 7.28
CA GLU A 182 -1.00 18.12 7.18
C GLU A 182 -0.75 18.53 5.71
N ALA A 183 -0.21 19.74 5.54
CA ALA A 183 0.25 20.27 4.25
C ALA A 183 1.70 20.76 4.39
N ARG A 184 2.54 20.46 3.40
CA ARG A 184 3.96 20.85 3.38
C ARG A 184 4.37 21.32 1.99
N GLY A 185 5.38 22.21 1.95
CA GLY A 185 6.06 22.62 0.73
C GLY A 185 7.43 21.97 0.59
N LEU A 186 7.85 21.68 -0.63
CA LEU A 186 9.20 21.22 -0.93
C LEU A 186 10.26 22.34 -0.80
N VAL A 187 9.84 23.58 -1.02
CA VAL A 187 10.69 24.77 -0.89
C VAL A 187 9.90 25.88 -0.24
N VAL A 188 10.13 26.10 1.04
CA VAL A 188 9.52 27.18 1.81
C VAL A 188 10.61 28.03 2.42
N GLN A 189 10.85 29.21 1.87
CA GLN A 189 11.88 30.11 2.39
C GLN A 189 11.41 30.85 3.66
N PHE A 190 10.13 31.21 3.68
CA PHE A 190 9.49 31.87 4.83
C PHE A 190 8.07 31.33 4.96
N PRO A 191 7.50 31.25 6.17
CA PRO A 191 6.09 30.95 6.35
C PRO A 191 5.20 32.02 5.66
N GLU A 192 4.42 31.60 4.70
CA GLU A 192 3.49 32.44 3.94
C GLU A 192 2.06 31.97 4.16
N PRO A 193 1.08 32.88 4.17
CA PRO A 193 -0.33 32.48 4.19
C PRO A 193 -0.71 31.75 2.90
N VAL A 194 -1.86 31.11 2.91
CA VAL A 194 -2.45 30.49 1.72
C VAL A 194 -2.53 31.51 0.59
N ASN A 195 -2.23 31.09 -0.64
CA ASN A 195 -2.37 31.95 -1.81
C ASN A 195 -3.77 32.55 -1.87
N GLN A 196 -3.88 33.88 -2.10
CA GLN A 196 -5.14 34.62 -2.03
C GLN A 196 -6.26 34.04 -2.90
N LYS A 197 -5.93 33.49 -4.09
CA LYS A 197 -6.91 32.88 -4.99
C LYS A 197 -7.35 31.49 -4.46
N ALA A 198 -6.42 30.71 -3.88
CA ALA A 198 -6.73 29.44 -3.23
C ALA A 198 -7.59 29.68 -1.98
N GLU A 199 -7.25 30.69 -1.18
CA GLU A 199 -8.03 31.13 -0.02
C GLU A 199 -9.45 31.53 -0.41
N ALA A 200 -9.61 32.39 -1.44
CA ALA A 200 -10.93 32.80 -1.91
C ALA A 200 -11.80 31.60 -2.36
N VAL A 201 -11.20 30.62 -3.03
CA VAL A 201 -11.90 29.38 -3.42
C VAL A 201 -12.27 28.54 -2.21
N LEU A 202 -11.38 28.36 -1.24
CA LEU A 202 -11.67 27.61 -0.01
C LEU A 202 -12.81 28.25 0.77
N ILE A 203 -12.74 29.55 1.04
CA ILE A 203 -13.77 30.31 1.76
C ILE A 203 -15.12 30.24 1.02
N SER A 204 -15.14 30.37 -0.31
CA SER A 204 -16.39 30.25 -1.09
C SER A 204 -17.04 28.87 -0.99
N ASN A 205 -16.26 27.85 -0.63
CA ASN A 205 -16.74 26.49 -0.37
C ASN A 205 -16.92 26.18 1.11
N GLY A 206 -16.89 27.19 1.99
CA GLY A 206 -17.14 27.04 3.41
C GLY A 206 -15.97 26.51 4.23
N ILE A 207 -14.77 26.45 3.65
CA ILE A 207 -13.57 25.96 4.32
C ILE A 207 -12.77 27.14 4.87
N SER A 208 -12.53 27.16 6.19
CA SER A 208 -11.70 28.18 6.84
C SER A 208 -10.23 27.97 6.53
N THR A 209 -9.52 29.08 6.29
CA THR A 209 -8.06 29.11 6.07
C THR A 209 -7.32 29.66 7.30
N GLU A 210 -8.02 29.90 8.39
CA GLU A 210 -7.42 30.40 9.63
C GLU A 210 -6.31 29.50 10.13
N GLY A 211 -5.13 30.05 10.37
CA GLY A 211 -3.95 29.28 10.83
C GLY A 211 -3.25 28.46 9.76
N MET A 212 -3.73 28.46 8.50
CA MET A 212 -3.04 27.79 7.41
C MET A 212 -1.84 28.63 6.95
N VAL A 213 -0.64 28.11 7.14
CA VAL A 213 0.62 28.71 6.67
C VAL A 213 1.49 27.67 6.01
N SER A 214 2.30 28.11 5.04
CA SER A 214 3.27 27.22 4.41
C SER A 214 4.33 26.79 5.41
N THR A 215 4.65 25.49 5.38
CA THR A 215 5.67 24.87 6.23
C THR A 215 6.53 23.96 5.36
N GLN A 216 7.84 24.03 5.55
CA GLN A 216 8.80 23.18 4.85
C GLN A 216 8.55 21.71 5.23
N LEU A 217 8.64 20.82 4.24
CA LEU A 217 8.69 19.39 4.51
C LEU A 217 10.07 19.04 5.06
N GLU A 218 10.07 18.46 6.25
CA GLU A 218 11.27 17.93 6.89
C GLU A 218 11.19 16.39 6.93
N GLU A 219 12.35 15.72 6.92
CA GLU A 219 12.39 14.25 7.00
C GLU A 219 11.71 13.73 8.27
N SER A 220 11.84 14.47 9.38
CA SER A 220 11.19 14.17 10.66
C SER A 220 9.66 14.23 10.64
N ASP A 221 9.05 14.87 9.64
CA ASP A 221 7.60 14.88 9.45
C ASP A 221 7.06 13.49 9.04
N ILE A 222 7.94 12.67 8.42
CA ILE A 222 7.58 11.39 7.81
C ILE A 222 7.99 10.26 8.75
N THR A 223 7.05 9.78 9.53
CA THR A 223 7.22 8.60 10.39
C THR A 223 6.79 7.34 9.66
N GLU A 224 6.98 6.17 10.25
CA GLU A 224 6.52 4.89 9.68
C GLU A 224 4.99 4.85 9.47
N THR A 225 4.22 5.65 10.22
CA THR A 225 2.75 5.71 10.14
C THR A 225 2.23 6.86 9.27
N THR A 226 3.12 7.53 8.51
CA THR A 226 2.78 8.68 7.67
C THR A 226 2.59 8.28 6.21
N MET A 227 1.49 8.69 5.58
CA MET A 227 1.30 8.67 4.13
C MET A 227 1.61 10.05 3.54
N VAL A 228 2.46 10.10 2.55
CA VAL A 228 2.79 11.34 1.84
C VAL A 228 2.16 11.33 0.45
N PHE A 229 1.35 12.34 0.14
CA PHE A 229 0.73 12.50 -1.17
C PHE A 229 1.26 13.73 -1.88
N THR A 230 1.93 13.52 -3.00
CA THR A 230 2.37 14.60 -3.90
C THR A 230 1.34 14.87 -4.98
N MET A 231 1.37 16.06 -5.56
CA MET A 231 0.48 16.46 -6.66
C MET A 231 1.00 16.01 -8.03
N GLU A 232 2.33 15.78 -8.12
CA GLU A 232 3.04 15.44 -9.35
C GLU A 232 4.11 14.36 -9.09
N SER A 233 4.42 13.58 -10.12
CA SER A 233 5.46 12.54 -10.06
C SER A 233 6.85 13.10 -9.79
N SER A 234 7.17 14.25 -10.36
CA SER A 234 8.44 14.96 -10.14
C SER A 234 8.66 15.33 -8.66
N GLN A 235 7.59 15.68 -7.97
CA GLN A 235 7.65 16.00 -6.53
C GLN A 235 7.91 14.74 -5.69
N ARG A 236 7.30 13.61 -6.06
CA ARG A 236 7.55 12.31 -5.44
C ARG A 236 9.02 11.88 -5.60
N GLU A 237 9.53 11.94 -6.81
CA GLU A 237 10.93 11.60 -7.11
C GLU A 237 11.88 12.45 -6.28
N ARG A 238 11.64 13.76 -6.22
CA ARG A 238 12.44 14.69 -5.43
C ARG A 238 12.45 14.37 -3.93
N ILE A 239 11.32 13.97 -3.34
CA ILE A 239 11.26 13.57 -1.93
C ILE A 239 12.13 12.33 -1.72
N ILE A 240 11.98 11.30 -2.56
CA ILE A 240 12.72 10.04 -2.45
C ILE A 240 14.23 10.26 -2.62
N GLU A 241 14.63 11.17 -3.50
CA GLU A 241 16.04 11.50 -3.71
C GLU A 241 16.63 12.35 -2.59
N SER A 242 15.83 13.20 -1.94
CA SER A 242 16.31 14.16 -0.94
C SER A 242 16.39 13.58 0.47
N PHE A 243 15.60 12.57 0.80
CA PHE A 243 15.51 11.96 2.13
C PHE A 243 15.99 10.51 2.07
N ALA A 244 17.07 10.21 2.81
CA ALA A 244 17.75 8.90 2.71
C ALA A 244 17.01 7.78 3.44
N ASP A 245 16.30 8.10 4.53
CA ASP A 245 15.74 7.11 5.46
C ASP A 245 14.25 6.87 5.28
N ILE A 246 13.60 7.55 4.32
CA ILE A 246 12.18 7.34 4.07
C ILE A 246 11.92 6.06 3.25
N ASP A 247 10.78 5.43 3.51
CA ASP A 247 10.30 4.34 2.68
C ASP A 247 9.60 4.90 1.43
N PRO A 248 10.11 4.63 0.20
CA PRO A 248 9.46 5.07 -1.02
C PRO A 248 8.01 4.58 -1.19
N GLU A 249 7.64 3.50 -0.48
CA GLU A 249 6.28 2.95 -0.49
C GLU A 249 5.28 3.77 0.36
N GLN A 250 5.77 4.76 1.13
CA GLN A 250 4.93 5.73 1.86
C GLN A 250 4.64 7.01 1.06
N VAL A 251 5.35 7.22 -0.06
CA VAL A 251 5.24 8.43 -0.89
C VAL A 251 4.49 8.12 -2.17
N PHE A 252 3.34 8.71 -2.34
CA PHE A 252 2.42 8.44 -3.44
C PHE A 252 2.15 9.70 -4.28
N VAL A 253 1.93 9.54 -5.58
CA VAL A 253 1.27 10.57 -6.38
C VAL A 253 -0.23 10.43 -6.16
N LEU A 254 -0.89 11.49 -5.71
CA LEU A 254 -2.30 11.48 -5.27
C LEU A 254 -3.24 10.89 -6.33
N SER A 255 -3.13 11.34 -7.58
CA SER A 255 -3.94 10.86 -8.69
C SER A 255 -3.70 9.38 -8.98
N GLN A 256 -2.45 8.95 -9.08
CA GLN A 256 -2.09 7.56 -9.36
C GLN A 256 -2.57 6.62 -8.25
N TYR A 257 -2.45 7.05 -6.99
CA TYR A 257 -2.91 6.26 -5.85
C TYR A 257 -4.40 5.94 -5.91
N VAL A 258 -5.23 6.85 -6.41
CA VAL A 258 -6.67 6.63 -6.56
C VAL A 258 -7.08 6.06 -7.92
N GLY A 259 -6.13 5.84 -8.83
CA GLY A 259 -6.36 5.27 -10.17
C GLY A 259 -6.76 6.30 -11.22
N ASP A 260 -6.42 7.58 -11.02
CA ASP A 260 -6.59 8.64 -12.02
C ASP A 260 -5.34 8.76 -12.88
N GLU A 261 -5.50 8.98 -14.19
CA GLU A 261 -4.39 9.10 -15.14
C GLU A 261 -3.72 10.48 -15.12
N LEU A 262 -4.49 11.53 -14.80
CA LEU A 262 -4.02 12.91 -14.87
C LEU A 262 -3.60 13.41 -13.48
N GLU A 263 -2.43 14.02 -13.42
CA GLU A 263 -1.94 14.71 -12.22
C GLU A 263 -2.73 15.98 -11.93
N ILE A 264 -2.64 16.48 -10.69
CA ILE A 264 -3.32 17.70 -10.27
C ILE A 264 -2.55 18.90 -10.81
N LEU A 265 -3.14 19.57 -11.81
CA LEU A 265 -2.52 20.73 -12.46
C LEU A 265 -2.28 21.88 -11.47
N ASP A 266 -1.13 22.54 -11.62
CA ASP A 266 -0.82 23.72 -10.81
C ASP A 266 -1.56 24.96 -11.33
N PRO A 267 -2.46 25.57 -10.53
CA PRO A 267 -3.15 26.79 -10.93
C PRO A 267 -2.29 28.05 -10.74
N TYR A 268 -1.04 27.93 -10.27
CA TYR A 268 -0.18 29.06 -9.97
C TYR A 268 -0.01 29.99 -11.19
N GLY A 269 -0.11 31.28 -10.95
CA GLY A 269 -0.11 32.31 -12.04
C GLY A 269 -1.42 32.42 -12.83
N GLY A 270 -2.35 31.46 -12.67
CA GLY A 270 -3.62 31.42 -13.37
C GLY A 270 -4.68 32.35 -12.79
N THR A 271 -5.88 32.31 -13.38
CA THR A 271 -7.06 33.08 -12.96
C THR A 271 -7.73 32.44 -11.73
N LEU A 272 -8.64 33.16 -11.07
CA LEU A 272 -9.47 32.59 -10.00
C LEU A 272 -10.25 31.35 -10.48
N GLN A 273 -10.70 31.35 -11.74
CA GLN A 273 -11.37 30.23 -12.37
C GLN A 273 -10.45 28.99 -12.42
N SER A 274 -9.14 29.16 -12.72
CA SER A 274 -8.17 28.08 -12.75
C SER A 274 -8.01 27.44 -11.36
N TYR A 275 -8.05 28.23 -10.30
CA TYR A 275 -8.04 27.76 -8.92
C TYR A 275 -9.33 27.02 -8.55
N GLY A 276 -10.48 27.51 -9.03
CA GLY A 276 -11.77 26.81 -8.88
C GLY A 276 -11.75 25.41 -9.54
N LEU A 277 -11.24 25.30 -10.77
CA LEU A 277 -11.09 24.02 -11.46
C LEU A 277 -10.13 23.07 -10.75
N CYS A 278 -9.02 23.60 -10.22
CA CYS A 278 -8.09 22.82 -9.40
C CYS A 278 -8.78 22.27 -8.13
N TYR A 279 -9.57 23.11 -7.45
CA TYR A 279 -10.34 22.71 -6.27
C TYR A 279 -11.31 21.56 -6.60
N GLU A 280 -12.08 21.67 -7.68
CA GLU A 280 -13.02 20.63 -8.10
C GLU A 280 -12.30 19.32 -8.43
N SER A 281 -11.15 19.40 -9.13
CA SER A 281 -10.31 18.24 -9.41
C SER A 281 -9.81 17.59 -8.13
N LEU A 282 -9.23 18.38 -7.21
CA LEU A 282 -8.78 17.89 -5.89
C LEU A 282 -9.91 17.23 -5.12
N ARG A 283 -11.07 17.88 -5.05
CA ARG A 283 -12.24 17.36 -4.32
C ARG A 283 -12.70 16.00 -4.87
N ALA A 284 -12.74 15.86 -6.20
CA ALA A 284 -13.10 14.61 -6.86
C ALA A 284 -12.09 13.49 -6.54
N THR A 285 -10.80 13.80 -6.63
CA THR A 285 -9.70 12.85 -6.34
C THR A 285 -9.67 12.45 -4.86
N LEU A 286 -9.81 13.42 -3.95
CA LEU A 286 -9.84 13.19 -2.50
C LEU A 286 -11.05 12.38 -2.05
N LYS A 287 -12.20 12.53 -2.70
CA LYS A 287 -13.38 11.67 -2.47
C LYS A 287 -13.07 10.20 -2.77
N LYS A 288 -12.29 9.91 -3.82
CA LYS A 288 -11.82 8.55 -4.12
C LYS A 288 -10.81 8.06 -3.08
N LEU A 289 -9.91 8.96 -2.64
CA LEU A 289 -8.95 8.66 -1.56
C LEU A 289 -9.69 8.24 -0.28
N VAL A 290 -10.65 9.04 0.19
CA VAL A 290 -11.46 8.72 1.37
C VAL A 290 -12.17 7.37 1.23
N LYS A 291 -12.75 7.09 0.06
CA LYS A 291 -13.38 5.79 -0.20
C LYS A 291 -12.39 4.64 -0.08
N ARG A 292 -11.16 4.81 -0.59
CA ARG A 292 -10.11 3.79 -0.52
C ARG A 292 -9.60 3.60 0.91
N LEU A 293 -9.33 4.68 1.65
CA LEU A 293 -8.92 4.63 3.05
C LEU A 293 -9.96 3.92 3.92
N ASN A 294 -11.24 4.28 3.73
CA ASN A 294 -12.34 3.68 4.48
C ASN A 294 -12.67 2.22 4.09
N ALA A 295 -12.20 1.73 2.95
CA ALA A 295 -12.36 0.33 2.52
C ALA A 295 -11.27 -0.58 3.09
N ASN A 296 -10.10 -0.04 3.43
CA ASN A 296 -8.96 -0.78 3.97
C ASN A 296 -8.98 -0.85 5.51
N THR A 297 -10.02 -0.32 6.11
CA THR A 297 -10.34 -0.35 7.55
C THR A 297 -11.65 -1.13 7.77
#